data_59b7629d8cd4be43dca7e85283b0796b
#
_entry.id   59b7629d8cd4be43dca7e85283b0796b
#
_cell.length_a   1.000
_cell.length_b   1.000
_cell.length_c   1.000
_cell.angle_alpha   90.00
_cell.angle_beta   90.00
_cell.angle_gamma   90.00
#
_symmetry.space_group_name_H-M   'P 1'
#
loop_
_entity.id
_entity.type
_entity.pdbx_description
1 polymer ?
#
loop_
_entity_poly.entity_id
_entity_poly.type
_entity_poly.pdbx_seq_one_letter_code
_entity_poly.pdbx_strand_id
1 'polypeptide(L)'
;MPSYFANTGANAQPDNALHGGKGAGLLGMAQAGLPVPEALILTTECWKTYRETSVLPVAVDQAIMAHLDAYPDSMFSVRSGAPISMPGMMDTVLNVGVTPELDDMFPGATRRYVTSWLGIVHGVPKDRTAELCDLVNARSQGHSGKFRKLLTGVVQASEQVAIPQSRFDQVAACVK
;
A
#
# COMPACT_ATOMS: atom_id res chain seq x y z
N MET A 1 -1.54 22.67 -15.34
CA MET A 1 -2.42 21.87 -14.46
C MET A 1 -1.54 21.10 -13.48
N PRO A 2 -1.93 20.93 -12.23
CA PRO A 2 -1.14 20.16 -11.29
C PRO A 2 -0.99 18.70 -11.76
N SER A 3 0.22 18.15 -11.63
CA SER A 3 0.52 16.76 -11.98
C SER A 3 0.39 15.91 -10.73
N TYR A 4 -0.71 15.21 -10.57
CA TYR A 4 -1.00 14.45 -9.36
C TYR A 4 -0.32 13.08 -9.30
N PHE A 5 0.09 12.52 -10.44
CA PHE A 5 0.77 11.22 -10.49
C PHE A 5 1.65 11.08 -11.73
N ALA A 6 2.57 10.12 -11.66
CA ALA A 6 3.40 9.65 -12.77
C ALA A 6 3.49 8.11 -12.74
N ASN A 7 3.80 7.50 -13.89
CA ASN A 7 4.05 6.07 -14.02
C ASN A 7 5.47 5.82 -14.48
N THR A 8 6.05 4.68 -14.12
CA THR A 8 7.40 4.27 -14.58
C THR A 8 7.50 4.07 -16.08
N GLY A 9 6.38 3.72 -16.75
CA GLY A 9 6.29 3.63 -18.22
C GLY A 9 6.11 4.97 -18.94
N ALA A 10 5.87 6.08 -18.21
CA ALA A 10 5.75 7.40 -18.81
C ALA A 10 7.12 8.09 -18.90
N ASN A 11 7.31 8.95 -19.93
CA ASN A 11 8.52 9.79 -20.08
C ASN A 11 8.56 10.96 -19.07
N ALA A 12 8.22 10.68 -17.80
CA ALA A 12 8.26 11.67 -16.74
C ALA A 12 9.70 11.89 -16.28
N GLN A 13 10.18 13.13 -16.29
CA GLN A 13 11.53 13.45 -15.82
C GLN A 13 11.61 13.26 -14.31
N PRO A 14 12.66 12.57 -13.79
CA PRO A 14 12.87 12.42 -12.36
C PRO A 14 13.03 13.78 -11.67
N ASP A 15 12.21 14.02 -10.67
CA ASP A 15 12.25 15.24 -9.84
C ASP A 15 11.99 14.87 -8.39
N ASN A 16 12.98 15.02 -7.53
CA ASN A 16 12.86 14.70 -6.11
C ASN A 16 11.82 15.56 -5.38
N ALA A 17 11.67 16.83 -5.79
CA ALA A 17 10.70 17.70 -5.18
C ALA A 17 9.26 17.31 -5.52
N LEU A 18 9.04 16.79 -6.73
CA LEU A 18 7.73 16.38 -7.22
C LEU A 18 7.39 14.91 -6.90
N HIS A 19 8.34 13.99 -7.16
CA HIS A 19 8.10 12.55 -7.07
C HIS A 19 8.60 11.91 -5.76
N GLY A 20 9.25 12.70 -4.90
CA GLY A 20 9.99 12.19 -3.74
C GLY A 20 11.23 11.38 -4.15
N GLY A 21 12.15 11.14 -3.23
CA GLY A 21 13.41 10.46 -3.54
C GLY A 21 13.23 9.04 -4.10
N LYS A 22 12.25 8.28 -3.58
CA LYS A 22 11.98 6.92 -4.07
C LYS A 22 11.34 6.92 -5.45
N GLY A 23 10.38 7.82 -5.71
CA GLY A 23 9.71 7.93 -7.01
C GLY A 23 10.66 8.44 -8.08
N ALA A 24 11.42 9.50 -7.81
CA ALA A 24 12.41 10.01 -8.73
C ALA A 24 13.53 9.00 -9.05
N GLY A 25 14.00 8.27 -8.04
CA GLY A 25 14.97 7.18 -8.24
C GLY A 25 14.43 6.08 -9.15
N LEU A 26 13.16 5.68 -8.96
CA LEU A 26 12.52 4.65 -9.80
C LEU A 26 12.37 5.13 -11.26
N LEU A 27 11.93 6.37 -11.48
CA LEU A 27 11.86 6.98 -12.82
C LEU A 27 13.23 7.07 -13.47
N GLY A 28 14.27 7.47 -12.74
CA GLY A 28 15.63 7.53 -13.25
C GLY A 28 16.18 6.17 -13.67
N MET A 29 15.92 5.12 -12.88
CA MET A 29 16.30 3.75 -13.25
C MET A 29 15.55 3.27 -14.51
N ALA A 30 14.23 3.53 -14.58
CA ALA A 30 13.44 3.18 -15.76
C ALA A 30 13.97 3.88 -17.03
N GLN A 31 14.28 5.17 -16.94
CA GLN A 31 14.86 5.93 -18.06
C GLN A 31 16.26 5.44 -18.48
N ALA A 32 17.04 4.94 -17.53
CA ALA A 32 18.33 4.32 -17.81
C ALA A 32 18.19 2.91 -18.43
N GLY A 33 16.97 2.44 -18.69
CA GLY A 33 16.69 1.12 -19.27
C GLY A 33 16.88 -0.04 -18.31
N LEU A 34 16.96 0.23 -17.01
CA LEU A 34 17.04 -0.82 -15.99
C LEU A 34 15.66 -1.47 -15.80
N PRO A 35 15.61 -2.78 -15.55
CA PRO A 35 14.36 -3.48 -15.26
C PRO A 35 13.83 -3.05 -13.89
N VAL A 36 12.81 -2.21 -13.88
CA VAL A 36 12.10 -1.77 -12.68
C VAL A 36 10.66 -2.26 -12.72
N PRO A 37 10.05 -2.53 -11.55
CA PRO A 37 8.63 -2.86 -11.52
C PRO A 37 7.80 -1.67 -11.99
N GLU A 38 6.66 -1.97 -12.61
CA GLU A 38 5.66 -0.95 -12.90
C GLU A 38 5.16 -0.31 -11.60
N ALA A 39 5.12 1.01 -11.57
CA ALA A 39 4.72 1.77 -10.39
C ALA A 39 3.88 2.98 -10.74
N LEU A 40 2.88 3.24 -9.91
CA LEU A 40 2.14 4.50 -9.85
C LEU A 40 2.75 5.36 -8.75
N ILE A 41 3.25 6.52 -9.11
CA ILE A 41 3.93 7.47 -8.22
C ILE A 41 2.99 8.64 -7.99
N LEU A 42 2.47 8.78 -6.77
CA LEU A 42 1.71 9.97 -6.38
C LEU A 42 2.67 11.10 -6.04
N THR A 43 2.39 12.28 -6.55
CA THR A 43 3.28 13.43 -6.42
C THR A 43 3.07 14.20 -5.11
N THR A 44 4.02 15.06 -4.79
CA THR A 44 3.89 16.00 -3.65
C THR A 44 2.73 16.99 -3.85
N GLU A 45 2.32 17.27 -5.09
CA GLU A 45 1.14 18.11 -5.38
C GLU A 45 -0.15 17.38 -5.02
N CYS A 46 -0.25 16.07 -5.27
CA CYS A 46 -1.36 15.24 -4.80
C CYS A 46 -1.46 15.30 -3.27
N TRP A 47 -0.34 15.13 -2.56
CA TRP A 47 -0.29 15.21 -1.11
C TRP A 47 -0.70 16.59 -0.56
N LYS A 48 -0.25 17.69 -1.18
CA LYS A 48 -0.66 19.05 -0.79
C LYS A 48 -2.16 19.23 -0.94
N THR A 49 -2.72 18.84 -2.08
CA THR A 49 -4.18 18.92 -2.33
C THR A 49 -4.95 18.09 -1.30
N TYR A 50 -4.51 16.87 -1.00
CA TYR A 50 -5.14 16.05 0.01
C TYR A 50 -5.08 16.69 1.42
N ARG A 51 -3.95 17.28 1.80
CA ARG A 51 -3.83 17.98 3.09
C ARG A 51 -4.78 19.18 3.21
N GLU A 52 -5.01 19.88 2.13
CA GLU A 52 -5.89 21.07 2.10
C GLU A 52 -7.38 20.68 2.09
N THR A 53 -7.73 19.62 1.40
CA THR A 53 -9.13 19.25 1.11
C THR A 53 -9.62 18.03 1.88
N SER A 54 -8.71 17.22 2.42
CA SER A 54 -8.97 15.87 2.98
C SER A 54 -9.60 14.90 1.96
N VAL A 55 -9.53 15.23 0.67
CA VAL A 55 -10.07 14.42 -0.42
C VAL A 55 -8.98 14.18 -1.46
N LEU A 56 -8.83 12.94 -1.93
CA LEU A 56 -7.96 12.64 -3.06
C LEU A 56 -8.58 13.22 -4.34
N PRO A 57 -7.75 13.78 -5.25
CA PRO A 57 -8.24 14.17 -6.57
C PRO A 57 -8.84 12.97 -7.32
N VAL A 58 -9.99 13.17 -7.97
CA VAL A 58 -10.67 12.09 -8.72
C VAL A 58 -9.76 11.41 -9.75
N ALA A 59 -8.85 12.17 -10.36
CA ALA A 59 -7.87 11.64 -11.31
C ALA A 59 -6.91 10.62 -10.64
N VAL A 60 -6.63 10.77 -9.34
CA VAL A 60 -5.79 9.82 -8.58
C VAL A 60 -6.56 8.53 -8.31
N ASP A 61 -7.83 8.62 -7.90
CA ASP A 61 -8.67 7.43 -7.71
C ASP A 61 -8.81 6.65 -9.03
N GLN A 62 -9.03 7.33 -10.14
CA GLN A 62 -9.07 6.72 -11.46
C GLN A 62 -7.73 6.06 -11.85
N ALA A 63 -6.60 6.70 -11.56
CA ALA A 63 -5.28 6.14 -11.83
C ALA A 63 -4.98 4.90 -10.97
N ILE A 64 -5.39 4.90 -9.69
CA ILE A 64 -5.28 3.73 -8.80
C ILE A 64 -6.12 2.58 -9.36
N MET A 65 -7.38 2.83 -9.72
CA MET A 65 -8.25 1.79 -10.30
C MET A 65 -7.67 1.21 -11.58
N ALA A 66 -7.24 2.05 -12.52
CA ALA A 66 -6.63 1.62 -13.77
C ALA A 66 -5.35 0.79 -13.53
N HIS A 67 -4.54 1.16 -12.53
CA HIS A 67 -3.34 0.39 -12.17
C HIS A 67 -3.70 -0.98 -11.58
N LEU A 68 -4.71 -1.05 -10.72
CA LEU A 68 -5.19 -2.31 -10.16
C LEU A 68 -5.79 -3.25 -11.22
N ASP A 69 -6.52 -2.69 -12.19
CA ASP A 69 -7.12 -3.44 -13.29
C ASP A 69 -6.07 -3.98 -14.27
N ALA A 70 -4.98 -3.22 -14.48
CA ALA A 70 -3.86 -3.68 -15.31
C ALA A 70 -3.08 -4.86 -14.68
N TYR A 71 -3.14 -5.02 -13.36
CA TYR A 71 -2.42 -6.06 -12.60
C TYR A 71 -3.34 -6.83 -11.66
N PRO A 72 -4.35 -7.57 -12.17
CA PRO A 72 -5.40 -8.20 -11.35
C PRO A 72 -4.86 -9.25 -10.38
N ASP A 73 -3.80 -9.96 -10.75
CA ASP A 73 -3.20 -11.05 -9.98
C ASP A 73 -1.95 -10.62 -9.20
N SER A 74 -1.79 -9.30 -8.98
CA SER A 74 -0.61 -8.76 -8.30
C SER A 74 -0.96 -8.13 -6.95
N MET A 75 -0.02 -8.24 -6.03
CA MET A 75 0.00 -7.47 -4.79
C MET A 75 1.02 -6.35 -4.90
N PHE A 76 0.78 -5.24 -4.21
CA PHE A 76 1.60 -4.04 -4.27
C PHE A 76 2.31 -3.75 -2.95
N SER A 77 3.43 -3.04 -3.05
CA SER A 77 4.06 -2.37 -1.91
C SER A 77 3.74 -0.88 -1.99
N VAL A 78 3.01 -0.35 -1.01
CA VAL A 78 2.77 1.09 -0.91
C VAL A 78 3.86 1.70 -0.03
N ARG A 79 4.59 2.65 -0.60
CA ARG A 79 5.76 3.27 0.03
C ARG A 79 5.58 4.78 0.12
N SER A 80 5.82 5.34 1.27
CA SER A 80 5.93 6.79 1.40
C SER A 80 7.23 7.29 0.77
N GLY A 81 7.19 8.45 0.12
CA GLY A 81 8.33 9.10 -0.50
C GLY A 81 8.43 10.56 -0.01
N ALA A 82 9.46 10.88 0.79
CA ALA A 82 9.80 12.28 1.05
C ALA A 82 10.88 12.74 0.06
N PRO A 83 10.98 14.06 -0.20
CA PRO A 83 12.06 14.62 -1.01
C PRO A 83 13.45 14.31 -0.43
N ILE A 84 13.54 14.17 0.89
CA ILE A 84 14.76 13.81 1.61
C ILE A 84 14.57 12.39 2.17
N SER A 85 15.51 11.50 1.86
CA SER A 85 15.50 10.14 2.40
C SER A 85 15.76 10.16 3.91
N MET A 86 14.83 9.60 4.67
CA MET A 86 14.95 9.42 6.12
C MET A 86 14.93 7.90 6.42
N PRO A 87 16.11 7.26 6.52
CA PRO A 87 16.20 5.83 6.79
C PRO A 87 15.46 5.44 8.09
N GLY A 88 14.63 4.41 8.02
CA GLY A 88 13.89 3.90 9.18
C GLY A 88 12.65 4.68 9.62
N MET A 89 12.38 5.86 9.05
CA MET A 89 11.21 6.68 9.40
C MET A 89 10.04 6.54 8.43
N MET A 90 10.25 5.87 7.29
CA MET A 90 9.25 5.77 6.21
C MET A 90 9.03 4.30 5.89
N ASP A 91 8.00 3.77 6.47
CA ASP A 91 7.66 2.37 6.36
C ASP A 91 6.94 2.02 5.04
N THR A 92 6.92 0.74 4.73
CA THR A 92 6.28 0.18 3.55
C THR A 92 5.12 -0.69 3.98
N VAL A 93 3.91 -0.42 3.50
CA VAL A 93 2.80 -1.36 3.62
C VAL A 93 2.95 -2.41 2.53
N LEU A 94 3.07 -3.67 2.96
CA LEU A 94 3.34 -4.81 2.09
C LEU A 94 2.05 -5.53 1.69
N ASN A 95 2.08 -6.19 0.53
CA ASN A 95 1.01 -7.06 0.04
C ASN A 95 -0.37 -6.38 -0.04
N VAL A 96 -0.38 -5.08 -0.31
CA VAL A 96 -1.61 -4.31 -0.55
C VAL A 96 -2.30 -4.84 -1.79
N GLY A 97 -3.62 -4.97 -1.75
CA GLY A 97 -4.38 -5.59 -2.82
C GLY A 97 -4.50 -7.11 -2.69
N VAL A 98 -4.11 -7.70 -1.54
CA VAL A 98 -4.27 -9.13 -1.30
C VAL A 98 -5.75 -9.54 -1.33
N THR A 99 -6.05 -10.58 -2.09
CA THR A 99 -7.35 -11.25 -2.15
C THR A 99 -7.27 -12.64 -1.50
N PRO A 100 -8.40 -13.32 -1.24
CA PRO A 100 -8.37 -14.70 -0.77
C PRO A 100 -7.58 -15.63 -1.69
N GLU A 101 -7.75 -15.48 -3.01
CA GLU A 101 -7.07 -16.31 -4.03
C GLU A 101 -5.55 -16.07 -4.01
N LEU A 102 -5.13 -14.81 -3.88
CA LEU A 102 -3.70 -14.45 -3.75
C LEU A 102 -3.10 -14.95 -2.43
N ASP A 103 -3.86 -14.95 -1.34
CA ASP A 103 -3.40 -15.50 -0.06
C ASP A 103 -3.26 -17.03 -0.09
N ASP A 104 -4.12 -17.72 -0.87
CA ASP A 104 -4.02 -19.16 -1.11
C ASP A 104 -2.78 -19.51 -1.95
N MET A 105 -2.46 -18.71 -2.97
CA MET A 105 -1.24 -18.87 -3.79
C MET A 105 0.04 -18.48 -3.04
N PHE A 106 -0.06 -17.47 -2.18
CA PHE A 106 1.08 -16.92 -1.41
C PHE A 106 0.77 -16.91 0.09
N PRO A 107 0.85 -18.06 0.77
CA PRO A 107 0.47 -18.18 2.18
C PRO A 107 1.13 -17.14 3.08
N GLY A 108 0.32 -16.48 3.88
CA GLY A 108 0.76 -15.42 4.78
C GLY A 108 0.77 -14.01 4.16
N ALA A 109 0.28 -13.84 2.93
CA ALA A 109 0.15 -12.52 2.29
C ALA A 109 -0.78 -11.60 3.09
N THR A 110 -1.94 -12.10 3.49
CA THR A 110 -2.89 -11.37 4.35
C THR A 110 -2.25 -10.97 5.69
N ARG A 111 -1.49 -11.87 6.32
CA ARG A 111 -0.79 -11.56 7.57
C ARG A 111 0.18 -10.39 7.40
N ARG A 112 1.01 -10.43 6.34
CA ARG A 112 1.98 -9.35 6.06
C ARG A 112 1.31 -8.02 5.77
N TYR A 113 0.20 -8.05 5.00
CA TYR A 113 -0.60 -6.85 4.75
C TYR A 113 -1.11 -6.25 6.06
N VAL A 114 -1.85 -7.03 6.84
CA VAL A 114 -2.50 -6.53 8.05
C VAL A 114 -1.48 -6.06 9.08
N THR A 115 -0.38 -6.78 9.31
CA THR A 115 0.67 -6.36 10.25
C THR A 115 1.33 -5.05 9.83
N SER A 116 1.69 -4.90 8.56
CA SER A 116 2.30 -3.65 8.09
C SER A 116 1.30 -2.49 8.08
N TRP A 117 0.06 -2.74 7.66
CA TRP A 117 -1.00 -1.73 7.61
C TRP A 117 -1.40 -1.23 9.02
N LEU A 118 -1.64 -2.13 9.97
CA LEU A 118 -1.94 -1.75 11.35
C LEU A 118 -0.80 -0.94 11.99
N GLY A 119 0.45 -1.39 11.80
CA GLY A 119 1.61 -0.70 12.35
C GLY A 119 1.83 0.68 11.75
N ILE A 120 1.69 0.82 10.44
CA ILE A 120 2.05 2.05 9.72
C ILE A 120 0.90 3.06 9.69
N VAL A 121 -0.31 2.59 9.37
CA VAL A 121 -1.47 3.48 9.21
C VAL A 121 -2.14 3.80 10.56
N HIS A 122 -2.17 2.84 11.47
CA HIS A 122 -2.85 2.99 12.76
C HIS A 122 -1.91 3.04 13.97
N GLY A 123 -0.59 2.91 13.78
CA GLY A 123 0.39 3.01 14.87
C GLY A 123 0.31 1.86 15.89
N VAL A 124 -0.32 0.74 15.54
CA VAL A 124 -0.41 -0.42 16.45
C VAL A 124 0.97 -1.04 16.61
N PRO A 125 1.47 -1.27 17.85
CA PRO A 125 2.79 -1.85 18.09
C PRO A 125 2.99 -3.21 17.42
N LYS A 126 4.22 -3.50 16.97
CA LYS A 126 4.55 -4.74 16.23
C LYS A 126 4.29 -6.02 17.04
N ASP A 127 4.59 -5.99 18.33
CA ASP A 127 4.30 -7.08 19.27
C ASP A 127 2.79 -7.35 19.36
N ARG A 128 2.00 -6.29 19.47
CA ARG A 128 0.54 -6.39 19.50
C ARG A 128 -0.03 -6.95 18.19
N THR A 129 0.46 -6.50 17.04
CA THR A 129 0.01 -7.04 15.75
C THR A 129 0.42 -8.50 15.58
N ALA A 130 1.59 -8.90 16.08
CA ALA A 130 2.02 -10.29 16.09
C ALA A 130 1.12 -11.16 16.95
N GLU A 131 0.82 -10.76 18.18
CA GLU A 131 -0.10 -11.46 19.08
C GLU A 131 -1.48 -11.69 18.45
N LEU A 132 -2.07 -10.67 17.82
CA LEU A 132 -3.36 -10.78 17.13
C LEU A 132 -3.31 -11.83 16.01
N CYS A 133 -2.25 -11.81 15.22
CA CYS A 133 -2.06 -12.77 14.14
C CYS A 133 -1.84 -14.20 14.66
N ASP A 134 -1.07 -14.37 15.71
CA ASP A 134 -0.79 -15.69 16.29
C ASP A 134 -2.03 -16.30 16.96
N LEU A 135 -2.84 -15.47 17.66
CA LEU A 135 -4.13 -15.87 18.20
C LEU A 135 -5.08 -16.39 17.12
N VAL A 136 -5.13 -15.69 15.99
CA VAL A 136 -5.99 -16.06 14.85
C VAL A 136 -5.45 -17.30 14.14
N ASN A 137 -4.13 -17.40 13.97
CA ASN A 137 -3.48 -18.53 13.31
C ASN A 137 -3.76 -19.85 14.05
N ALA A 138 -3.66 -19.85 15.38
CA ALA A 138 -4.01 -20.99 16.21
C ALA A 138 -5.47 -21.47 16.01
N ARG A 139 -6.40 -20.56 15.74
CA ARG A 139 -7.81 -20.86 15.53
C ARG A 139 -8.19 -21.18 14.09
N SER A 140 -7.43 -20.72 13.12
CA SER A 140 -7.70 -20.94 11.68
C SER A 140 -7.24 -22.32 11.21
N GLN A 141 -6.38 -23.02 11.96
CA GLN A 141 -5.83 -24.32 11.61
C GLN A 141 -5.12 -24.33 10.23
N GLY A 142 -4.50 -23.21 9.84
CA GLY A 142 -3.77 -23.08 8.59
C GLY A 142 -4.66 -22.78 7.35
N HIS A 143 -5.97 -22.62 7.50
CA HIS A 143 -6.85 -22.27 6.37
C HIS A 143 -6.86 -20.75 6.16
N SER A 144 -6.34 -20.26 5.01
CA SER A 144 -6.17 -18.84 4.70
C SER A 144 -7.50 -18.05 4.72
N GLY A 145 -8.55 -18.53 4.10
CA GLY A 145 -9.87 -17.89 4.12
C GLY A 145 -10.47 -17.78 5.53
N LYS A 146 -10.29 -18.81 6.37
CA LYS A 146 -10.72 -18.78 7.77
C LYS A 146 -9.85 -17.82 8.59
N PHE A 147 -8.54 -17.80 8.34
CA PHE A 147 -7.60 -16.86 8.95
C PHE A 147 -8.00 -15.42 8.68
N ARG A 148 -8.22 -15.05 7.40
CA ARG A 148 -8.62 -13.69 7.00
C ARG A 148 -9.89 -13.24 7.71
N LYS A 149 -10.95 -14.09 7.69
CA LYS A 149 -12.24 -13.77 8.33
C LYS A 149 -12.11 -13.58 9.85
N LEU A 150 -11.36 -14.46 10.51
CA LEU A 150 -11.14 -14.36 11.95
C LEU A 150 -10.29 -13.13 12.29
N LEU A 151 -9.24 -12.85 11.52
CA LEU A 151 -8.37 -11.69 11.73
C LEU A 151 -9.14 -10.38 11.60
N THR A 152 -9.99 -10.25 10.57
CA THR A 152 -10.85 -9.08 10.40
C THR A 152 -11.73 -8.84 11.62
N GLY A 153 -12.40 -9.88 12.12
CA GLY A 153 -13.26 -9.76 13.32
C GLY A 153 -12.49 -9.44 14.59
N VAL A 154 -11.33 -10.06 14.79
CA VAL A 154 -10.49 -9.82 15.97
C VAL A 154 -9.93 -8.40 15.96
N VAL A 155 -9.38 -7.93 14.84
CA VAL A 155 -8.84 -6.58 14.71
C VAL A 155 -9.93 -5.54 14.91
N GLN A 156 -11.09 -5.71 14.31
CA GLN A 156 -12.21 -4.78 14.49
C GLN A 156 -12.67 -4.72 15.95
N ALA A 157 -12.72 -5.85 16.64
CA ALA A 157 -13.15 -5.91 18.04
C ALA A 157 -12.12 -5.35 19.03
N SER A 158 -10.81 -5.57 18.78
CA SER A 158 -9.74 -5.19 19.71
C SER A 158 -9.16 -3.81 19.46
N GLU A 159 -8.97 -3.45 18.19
CA GLU A 159 -8.34 -2.18 17.79
C GLU A 159 -9.35 -1.14 17.27
N GLN A 160 -10.64 -1.50 17.18
CA GLN A 160 -11.74 -0.66 16.66
C GLN A 160 -11.49 -0.17 15.23
N VAL A 161 -10.75 -0.94 14.46
CA VAL A 161 -10.33 -0.63 13.07
C VAL A 161 -10.89 -1.67 12.13
N ALA A 162 -11.55 -1.21 11.06
CA ALA A 162 -12.05 -2.07 9.99
C ALA A 162 -10.97 -2.30 8.92
N ILE A 163 -10.56 -3.56 8.73
CA ILE A 163 -9.60 -3.92 7.67
C ILE A 163 -10.27 -3.73 6.31
N PRO A 164 -9.71 -2.93 5.39
CA PRO A 164 -10.25 -2.76 4.04
C PRO A 164 -10.32 -4.09 3.28
N GLN A 165 -11.44 -4.37 2.64
CA GLN A 165 -11.69 -5.66 1.98
C GLN A 165 -11.42 -5.62 0.48
N SER A 166 -11.83 -4.55 -0.23
CA SER A 166 -11.53 -4.41 -1.66
C SER A 166 -10.07 -4.00 -1.89
N ARG A 167 -9.53 -4.37 -3.05
CA ARG A 167 -8.16 -3.98 -3.44
C ARG A 167 -8.00 -2.45 -3.49
N PHE A 168 -9.01 -1.75 -4.02
CA PHE A 168 -9.02 -0.30 -4.07
C PHE A 168 -9.01 0.32 -2.66
N ASP A 169 -9.88 -0.14 -1.76
CA ASP A 169 -9.94 0.37 -0.39
C ASP A 169 -8.64 0.14 0.37
N GLN A 170 -7.96 -1.00 0.14
CA GLN A 170 -6.66 -1.29 0.72
C GLN A 170 -5.60 -0.28 0.28
N VAL A 171 -5.52 0.05 -1.03
CA VAL A 171 -4.60 1.07 -1.54
C VAL A 171 -4.98 2.46 -1.03
N ALA A 172 -6.25 2.84 -1.13
CA ALA A 172 -6.74 4.15 -0.69
C ALA A 172 -6.49 4.40 0.80
N ALA A 173 -6.63 3.36 1.65
CA ALA A 173 -6.33 3.45 3.08
C ALA A 173 -4.82 3.64 3.39
N CYS A 174 -3.93 3.28 2.47
CA CYS A 174 -2.48 3.49 2.63
C CYS A 174 -2.02 4.85 2.09
N VAL A 175 -2.81 5.49 1.22
CA VAL A 175 -2.46 6.76 0.55
C VAL A 175 -2.96 7.96 1.32
N LYS A 176 -4.04 7.84 2.06
CA LYS A 176 -4.65 8.87 2.92
C LYS A 176 -3.89 9.04 4.23
#